data_20db73ea08e6a8989ece71cd76903024
#
_entry.id   20db73ea08e6a8989ece71cd76903024
#
_cell.length_a   1.000
_cell.length_b   1.000
_cell.length_c   1.000
_cell.angle_alpha   90.00
_cell.angle_beta   90.00
_cell.angle_gamma   90.00
#
_symmetry.space_group_name_H-M   'P 1'
#
loop_
_entity.id
_entity.type
_entity.pdbx_description
1 polymer ?
#
loop_
_entity_poly.entity_id
_entity_poly.type
_entity_poly.pdbx_seq_one_letter_code
_entity_poly.pdbx_strand_id
1 'polypeptide(L)'
;INIVAVVPDTWNQQGWSAPGDAADIKHRFARARWSGPARMLIDAVAADGWRKWALFTIPPMAAWHRDAMALLGDAAHAMLPFAAQGAGMAIEDAAVLAQCLGEAANENAAGAAAALARYTGLRRARVARVQALAERNGRISHLVGPAALARDLVIKAIGPQRMLARQDWIYNWRP
;
A
#
# COMPACT_ATOMS: atom_id res chain seq x y z
N ILE A 1 4.74 3.89 -21.65
CA ILE A 1 5.07 4.46 -20.32
C ILE A 1 3.76 4.51 -19.52
N ASN A 2 3.75 4.00 -18.30
CA ASN A 2 2.65 4.14 -17.36
C ASN A 2 2.98 5.27 -16.37
N ILE A 3 2.03 6.21 -16.18
CA ILE A 3 2.21 7.34 -15.25
C ILE A 3 1.17 7.19 -14.14
N VAL A 4 1.64 7.13 -12.91
CA VAL A 4 0.79 7.15 -11.71
C VAL A 4 1.08 8.43 -10.95
N ALA A 5 0.13 9.36 -10.99
CA ALA A 5 0.21 10.63 -10.28
C ALA A 5 -0.67 10.56 -9.03
N VAL A 6 -0.07 10.66 -7.85
CA VAL A 6 -0.80 10.60 -6.57
C VAL A 6 -0.91 12.01 -6.02
N VAL A 7 -2.12 12.45 -5.74
CA VAL A 7 -2.43 13.79 -5.21
C VAL A 7 -3.43 13.69 -4.07
N PRO A 8 -3.32 14.54 -3.03
CA PRO A 8 -4.38 14.69 -2.05
C PRO A 8 -5.62 15.27 -2.71
N ASP A 9 -6.75 14.62 -2.54
CA ASP A 9 -8.02 15.08 -3.09
C ASP A 9 -9.20 14.52 -2.29
N THR A 10 -10.41 15.04 -2.55
CA THR A 10 -11.65 14.59 -1.96
C THR A 10 -12.40 13.71 -2.96
N TRP A 11 -12.94 12.60 -2.50
CA TRP A 11 -13.74 11.70 -3.32
C TRP A 11 -15.20 11.75 -2.89
N ASN A 12 -16.04 12.45 -3.67
CA ASN A 12 -17.44 12.73 -3.34
C ASN A 12 -18.42 12.07 -4.33
N GLN A 13 -18.00 11.00 -4.99
CA GLN A 13 -18.82 10.31 -6.00
C GLN A 13 -18.90 8.81 -5.72
N GLN A 14 -19.92 8.15 -6.27
CA GLN A 14 -20.05 6.70 -6.15
C GLN A 14 -18.96 5.98 -6.95
N GLY A 15 -18.61 4.78 -6.48
CA GLY A 15 -17.56 3.97 -7.09
C GLY A 15 -16.15 4.41 -6.68
N TRP A 16 -15.17 3.90 -7.38
CA TRP A 16 -13.74 4.03 -7.03
C TRP A 16 -12.90 4.56 -8.20
N SER A 17 -13.49 4.76 -9.37
CA SER A 17 -12.80 5.34 -10.54
C SER A 17 -13.70 6.30 -11.32
N ALA A 18 -13.08 7.30 -11.92
CA ALA A 18 -13.73 8.29 -12.79
C ALA A 18 -12.77 8.75 -13.89
N PRO A 19 -13.26 9.38 -14.96
CA PRO A 19 -12.40 10.13 -15.86
C PRO A 19 -11.56 11.17 -15.10
N GLY A 20 -10.29 11.29 -15.43
CA GLY A 20 -9.41 12.31 -14.86
C GLY A 20 -9.52 13.62 -15.64
N ASP A 21 -9.30 14.74 -14.96
CA ASP A 21 -9.19 16.05 -15.59
C ASP A 21 -7.73 16.36 -15.94
N ALA A 22 -7.44 16.38 -17.24
CA ALA A 22 -6.10 16.69 -17.74
C ALA A 22 -5.63 18.10 -17.37
N ALA A 23 -6.53 19.09 -17.32
CA ALA A 23 -6.19 20.45 -16.95
C ALA A 23 -5.82 20.55 -15.47
N ASP A 24 -6.57 19.88 -14.58
CA ASP A 24 -6.27 19.80 -13.15
C ASP A 24 -4.90 19.13 -12.91
N ILE A 25 -4.63 17.99 -13.56
CA ILE A 25 -3.34 17.29 -13.44
C ILE A 25 -2.20 18.19 -13.91
N LYS A 26 -2.29 18.79 -15.08
CA LYS A 26 -1.27 19.71 -15.60
C LYS A 26 -1.04 20.89 -14.67
N HIS A 27 -2.10 21.47 -14.11
CA HIS A 27 -2.00 22.57 -13.14
C HIS A 27 -1.28 22.13 -11.84
N ARG A 28 -1.64 20.99 -11.27
CA ARG A 28 -1.04 20.47 -10.02
C ARG A 28 0.46 20.19 -10.20
N PHE A 29 0.89 19.73 -11.38
CA PHE A 29 2.27 19.39 -11.68
C PHE A 29 3.02 20.49 -12.45
N ALA A 30 2.42 21.64 -12.74
CA ALA A 30 3.06 22.77 -13.42
C ALA A 30 4.13 23.49 -12.58
N ARG A 31 4.08 23.37 -11.25
CA ARG A 31 4.99 24.08 -10.35
C ARG A 31 6.45 23.62 -10.52
N ALA A 32 7.40 24.56 -10.34
CA ALA A 32 8.83 24.43 -10.62
C ALA A 32 9.58 23.27 -9.90
N ARG A 33 8.92 22.50 -9.05
CA ARG A 33 9.49 21.35 -8.33
C ARG A 33 9.62 20.07 -9.17
N TRP A 34 8.93 20.02 -10.30
CA TRP A 34 8.96 18.87 -11.19
C TRP A 34 9.98 19.10 -12.30
N SER A 35 10.81 18.09 -12.59
CA SER A 35 11.79 18.17 -13.66
C SER A 35 11.12 18.37 -15.02
N GLY A 36 11.82 19.00 -15.96
CA GLY A 36 11.35 19.17 -17.33
C GLY A 36 10.86 17.87 -17.97
N PRO A 37 11.63 16.77 -17.91
CA PRO A 37 11.21 15.47 -18.44
C PRO A 37 9.90 14.94 -17.83
N ALA A 38 9.69 15.08 -16.52
CA ALA A 38 8.45 14.62 -15.88
C ALA A 38 7.24 15.42 -16.37
N ARG A 39 7.38 16.73 -16.53
CA ARG A 39 6.31 17.59 -17.10
C ARG A 39 6.02 17.24 -18.55
N MET A 40 7.05 17.04 -19.38
CA MET A 40 6.87 16.61 -20.78
C MET A 40 6.07 15.31 -20.88
N LEU A 41 6.32 14.35 -19.99
CA LEU A 41 5.55 13.10 -19.96
C LEU A 41 4.07 13.33 -19.61
N ILE A 42 3.80 14.20 -18.63
CA ILE A 42 2.42 14.58 -18.24
C ILE A 42 1.73 15.31 -19.39
N ASP A 43 2.41 16.24 -20.05
CA ASP A 43 1.87 17.01 -21.14
C ASP A 43 1.58 16.18 -22.41
N ALA A 44 2.33 15.10 -22.59
CA ALA A 44 2.16 14.18 -23.72
C ALA A 44 0.93 13.27 -23.60
N VAL A 45 0.30 13.19 -22.44
CA VAL A 45 -0.92 12.37 -22.25
C VAL A 45 -2.10 13.09 -22.88
N ALA A 46 -2.87 12.38 -23.73
CA ALA A 46 -4.10 12.88 -24.33
C ALA A 46 -5.12 13.31 -23.25
N ALA A 47 -6.00 14.22 -23.58
CA ALA A 47 -6.94 14.81 -22.63
C ALA A 47 -7.86 13.75 -21.97
N ASP A 48 -8.23 12.72 -22.71
CA ASP A 48 -9.05 11.58 -22.28
C ASP A 48 -8.24 10.39 -21.74
N GLY A 49 -6.91 10.49 -21.75
CA GLY A 49 -6.00 9.42 -21.29
C GLY A 49 -5.87 9.30 -19.77
N TRP A 50 -6.45 10.21 -18.99
CA TRP A 50 -6.37 10.21 -17.54
C TRP A 50 -7.58 9.53 -16.90
N ARG A 51 -7.30 8.69 -15.90
CA ARG A 51 -8.31 8.14 -15.00
C ARG A 51 -7.93 8.46 -13.55
N LYS A 52 -8.93 8.88 -12.79
CA LYS A 52 -8.83 9.15 -11.37
C LYS A 52 -9.30 7.92 -10.59
N TRP A 53 -8.53 7.52 -9.59
CA TRP A 53 -8.81 6.38 -8.73
C TRP A 53 -8.78 6.81 -7.27
N ALA A 54 -9.85 6.51 -6.54
CA ALA A 54 -9.82 6.68 -5.10
C ALA A 54 -8.98 5.58 -4.44
N LEU A 55 -8.19 5.95 -3.45
CA LEU A 55 -7.43 5.02 -2.63
C LEU A 55 -8.18 4.79 -1.32
N PHE A 56 -8.52 3.54 -1.06
CA PHE A 56 -9.20 3.13 0.16
C PHE A 56 -8.29 2.30 1.05
N THR A 57 -8.54 2.36 2.35
CA THR A 57 -7.90 1.50 3.35
C THR A 57 -8.97 0.85 4.22
N ILE A 58 -8.63 -0.28 4.82
CA ILE A 58 -9.45 -0.92 5.84
C ILE A 58 -8.80 -0.69 7.19
N PRO A 59 -9.54 -0.17 8.20
CA PRO A 59 -9.03 -0.05 9.56
C PRO A 59 -8.58 -1.42 10.09
N PRO A 60 -7.58 -1.48 10.98
CA PRO A 60 -7.14 -2.73 11.58
C PRO A 60 -8.30 -3.49 12.23
N MET A 61 -8.56 -4.71 11.76
CA MET A 61 -9.58 -5.58 12.30
C MET A 61 -9.02 -6.48 13.41
N ALA A 62 -9.86 -6.78 14.42
CA ALA A 62 -9.47 -7.65 15.53
C ALA A 62 -9.29 -9.12 15.11
N ALA A 63 -10.10 -9.60 14.18
CA ALA A 63 -10.02 -10.95 13.63
C ALA A 63 -10.26 -10.92 12.12
N TRP A 64 -9.61 -11.82 11.40
CA TRP A 64 -9.77 -12.01 9.95
C TRP A 64 -10.50 -13.30 9.62
N HIS A 65 -11.08 -13.95 10.62
CA HIS A 65 -11.82 -15.20 10.47
C HIS A 65 -13.09 -15.17 11.30
N ARG A 66 -14.07 -15.94 10.86
CA ARG A 66 -15.28 -16.29 11.60
C ARG A 66 -15.76 -17.65 11.12
N ASP A 67 -15.97 -18.58 12.06
CA ASP A 67 -16.32 -19.96 11.77
C ASP A 67 -15.34 -20.60 10.77
N ALA A 68 -15.81 -21.07 9.64
CA ALA A 68 -15.01 -21.66 8.55
C ALA A 68 -14.57 -20.65 7.47
N MET A 69 -14.76 -19.34 7.69
CA MET A 69 -14.38 -18.29 6.74
C MET A 69 -13.16 -17.54 7.21
N ALA A 70 -12.25 -17.23 6.29
CA ALA A 70 -11.12 -16.34 6.53
C ALA A 70 -11.01 -15.28 5.43
N LEU A 71 -10.55 -14.10 5.82
CA LEU A 71 -10.16 -13.01 4.92
C LEU A 71 -8.65 -13.03 4.73
N LEU A 72 -8.19 -12.68 3.55
CA LEU A 72 -6.77 -12.51 3.24
C LEU A 72 -6.57 -11.34 2.25
N GLY A 73 -5.36 -10.83 2.17
CA GLY A 73 -5.02 -9.74 1.26
C GLY A 73 -5.87 -8.49 1.49
N ASP A 74 -6.27 -7.82 0.42
CA ASP A 74 -7.03 -6.56 0.49
C ASP A 74 -8.38 -6.68 1.18
N ALA A 75 -8.99 -7.88 1.20
CA ALA A 75 -10.22 -8.12 1.95
C ALA A 75 -10.01 -8.02 3.48
N ALA A 76 -8.81 -8.30 3.96
CA ALA A 76 -8.44 -8.22 5.38
C ALA A 76 -7.74 -6.92 5.74
N HIS A 77 -6.96 -6.34 4.81
CA HIS A 77 -6.03 -5.27 5.14
C HIS A 77 -5.66 -4.38 3.94
N ALA A 78 -6.63 -3.94 3.15
CA ALA A 78 -6.37 -2.98 2.08
C ALA A 78 -5.53 -1.81 2.59
N MET A 79 -4.47 -1.48 1.87
CA MET A 79 -3.47 -0.50 2.30
C MET A 79 -3.13 0.49 1.18
N LEU A 80 -2.62 1.66 1.57
CA LEU A 80 -2.13 2.65 0.62
C LEU A 80 -0.91 2.11 -0.16
N PRO A 81 -0.75 2.46 -1.45
CA PRO A 81 0.28 1.90 -2.32
C PRO A 81 1.71 2.40 -2.03
N PHE A 82 1.89 3.27 -1.04
CA PHE A 82 3.18 3.93 -0.76
C PHE A 82 4.28 3.04 -0.18
N ALA A 83 3.99 1.77 0.09
CA ALA A 83 4.99 0.76 0.43
C ALA A 83 5.17 -0.29 -0.69
N ALA A 84 4.29 -0.30 -1.70
CA ALA A 84 4.24 -1.30 -2.78
C ALA A 84 4.20 -2.76 -2.25
N GLN A 85 3.55 -3.01 -1.10
CA GLN A 85 3.58 -4.29 -0.39
C GLN A 85 2.22 -5.02 -0.34
N GLY A 86 1.14 -4.45 -0.87
CA GLY A 86 -0.19 -5.08 -0.80
C GLY A 86 -0.19 -6.52 -1.32
N ALA A 87 0.27 -6.73 -2.56
CA ALA A 87 0.37 -8.07 -3.15
C ALA A 87 1.35 -8.98 -2.39
N GLY A 88 2.48 -8.43 -1.92
CA GLY A 88 3.44 -9.19 -1.09
C GLY A 88 2.78 -9.72 0.19
N MET A 89 2.02 -8.88 0.89
CA MET A 89 1.29 -9.30 2.10
C MET A 89 0.24 -10.36 1.80
N ALA A 90 -0.47 -10.27 0.67
CA ALA A 90 -1.45 -11.28 0.27
C ALA A 90 -0.80 -12.64 -0.06
N ILE A 91 0.38 -12.63 -0.68
CA ILE A 91 1.15 -13.87 -0.94
C ILE A 91 1.64 -14.50 0.38
N GLU A 92 2.15 -13.69 1.30
CA GLU A 92 2.55 -14.16 2.63
C GLU A 92 1.34 -14.72 3.41
N ASP A 93 0.18 -14.07 3.32
CA ASP A 93 -1.06 -14.55 3.94
C ASP A 93 -1.44 -15.92 3.42
N ALA A 94 -1.41 -16.11 2.10
CA ALA A 94 -1.72 -17.39 1.47
C ALA A 94 -0.77 -18.51 1.95
N ALA A 95 0.54 -18.21 2.06
CA ALA A 95 1.53 -19.17 2.53
C ALA A 95 1.29 -19.58 3.99
N VAL A 96 1.06 -18.61 4.88
CA VAL A 96 0.81 -18.89 6.31
C VAL A 96 -0.54 -19.55 6.51
N LEU A 97 -1.58 -19.16 5.77
CA LEU A 97 -2.88 -19.81 5.83
C LEU A 97 -2.80 -21.28 5.40
N ALA A 98 -2.11 -21.55 4.29
CA ALA A 98 -1.91 -22.92 3.80
C ALA A 98 -1.16 -23.77 4.81
N GLN A 99 -0.11 -23.24 5.46
CA GLN A 99 0.60 -23.93 6.53
C GLN A 99 -0.32 -24.23 7.72
N CYS A 100 -1.06 -23.25 8.23
CA CYS A 100 -1.96 -23.45 9.38
C CYS A 100 -3.04 -24.50 9.10
N LEU A 101 -3.62 -24.49 7.89
CA LEU A 101 -4.62 -25.48 7.46
C LEU A 101 -4.01 -26.85 7.22
N GLY A 102 -2.79 -26.91 6.67
CA GLY A 102 -2.08 -28.19 6.46
C GLY A 102 -1.77 -28.91 7.79
N GLU A 103 -1.40 -28.18 8.82
CA GLU A 103 -1.17 -28.73 10.17
C GLU A 103 -2.48 -29.24 10.81
N ALA A 104 -3.63 -28.68 10.44
CA ALA A 104 -4.96 -29.07 10.92
C ALA A 104 -5.72 -30.02 9.98
N ALA A 105 -5.08 -30.53 8.92
CA ALA A 105 -5.75 -31.25 7.83
C ALA A 105 -6.53 -32.52 8.28
N ASN A 106 -6.14 -33.13 9.42
CA ASN A 106 -6.79 -34.31 9.99
C ASN A 106 -7.72 -33.98 11.17
N GLU A 107 -7.99 -32.70 11.41
CA GLU A 107 -8.79 -32.26 12.53
C GLU A 107 -10.24 -31.99 12.10
N ASN A 108 -11.13 -31.92 13.09
CA ASN A 108 -12.54 -31.57 12.86
C ASN A 108 -12.72 -30.04 12.65
N ALA A 109 -13.97 -29.59 12.55
CA ALA A 109 -14.29 -28.16 12.36
C ALA A 109 -13.69 -27.23 13.44
N ALA A 110 -13.53 -27.69 14.68
CA ALA A 110 -12.90 -26.92 15.75
C ALA A 110 -11.40 -26.73 15.49
N GLY A 111 -10.72 -27.75 14.96
CA GLY A 111 -9.31 -27.64 14.53
C GLY A 111 -9.14 -26.66 13.38
N ALA A 112 -10.02 -26.70 12.40
CA ALA A 112 -10.02 -25.71 11.30
C ALA A 112 -10.18 -24.27 11.84
N ALA A 113 -11.13 -24.05 12.75
CA ALA A 113 -11.31 -22.72 13.37
C ALA A 113 -10.06 -22.25 14.15
N ALA A 114 -9.42 -23.18 14.87
CA ALA A 114 -8.16 -22.90 15.58
C ALA A 114 -7.01 -22.53 14.61
N ALA A 115 -6.92 -23.23 13.46
CA ALA A 115 -5.96 -22.90 12.39
C ALA A 115 -6.18 -21.50 11.83
N LEU A 116 -7.42 -21.08 11.60
CA LEU A 116 -7.75 -19.73 11.13
C LEU A 116 -7.45 -18.66 12.18
N ALA A 117 -7.68 -18.96 13.46
CA ALA A 117 -7.29 -18.07 14.56
C ALA A 117 -5.76 -17.89 14.64
N ARG A 118 -5.01 -18.98 14.49
CA ARG A 118 -3.55 -18.97 14.45
C ARG A 118 -3.02 -18.16 13.25
N TYR A 119 -3.55 -18.38 12.08
CA TYR A 119 -3.25 -17.57 10.88
C TYR A 119 -3.41 -16.07 11.16
N THR A 120 -4.57 -15.66 11.68
CA THR A 120 -4.83 -14.27 12.05
C THR A 120 -3.77 -13.75 13.05
N GLY A 121 -3.45 -14.52 14.09
CA GLY A 121 -2.46 -14.16 15.11
C GLY A 121 -1.06 -13.93 14.53
N LEU A 122 -0.62 -14.80 13.62
CA LEU A 122 0.69 -14.71 12.99
C LEU A 122 0.82 -13.50 12.03
N ARG A 123 -0.28 -13.11 11.37
CA ARG A 123 -0.21 -12.12 10.30
C ARG A 123 -0.49 -10.69 10.74
N ARG A 124 -1.42 -10.47 11.69
CA ARG A 124 -1.91 -9.13 12.06
C ARG A 124 -0.81 -8.13 12.41
N ALA A 125 0.13 -8.51 13.27
CA ALA A 125 1.18 -7.60 13.73
C ALA A 125 2.09 -7.15 12.58
N ARG A 126 2.44 -8.08 11.69
CA ARG A 126 3.27 -7.80 10.52
C ARG A 126 2.56 -6.89 9.53
N VAL A 127 1.33 -7.21 9.19
CA VAL A 127 0.50 -6.41 8.28
C VAL A 127 0.27 -5.01 8.83
N ALA A 128 -0.08 -4.86 10.10
CA ALA A 128 -0.26 -3.56 10.74
C ALA A 128 1.02 -2.70 10.66
N ARG A 129 2.19 -3.32 10.80
CA ARG A 129 3.48 -2.62 10.64
C ARG A 129 3.70 -2.14 9.21
N VAL A 130 3.31 -2.93 8.20
CA VAL A 130 3.41 -2.54 6.79
C VAL A 130 2.39 -1.45 6.44
N GLN A 131 1.16 -1.54 6.94
CA GLN A 131 0.15 -0.47 6.78
C GLN A 131 0.66 0.86 7.36
N ALA A 132 1.18 0.85 8.58
CA ALA A 132 1.76 2.03 9.22
C ALA A 132 2.95 2.61 8.42
N LEU A 133 3.77 1.74 7.82
CA LEU A 133 4.85 2.16 6.91
C LEU A 133 4.28 2.84 5.67
N ALA A 134 3.28 2.25 5.03
CA ALA A 134 2.64 2.82 3.84
C ALA A 134 2.03 4.20 4.13
N GLU A 135 1.29 4.35 5.23
CA GLU A 135 0.74 5.64 5.65
C GLU A 135 1.83 6.67 5.92
N ARG A 136 2.89 6.29 6.64
CA ARG A 136 4.03 7.17 6.91
C ARG A 136 4.70 7.62 5.63
N ASN A 137 4.95 6.70 4.69
CA ASN A 137 5.55 7.02 3.41
C ASN A 137 4.66 7.99 2.61
N GLY A 138 3.34 7.77 2.61
CA GLY A 138 2.38 8.68 2.00
C GLY A 138 2.49 10.09 2.59
N ARG A 139 2.46 10.24 3.91
CA ARG A 139 2.63 11.55 4.57
C ARG A 139 3.96 12.21 4.22
N ILE A 140 5.06 11.46 4.26
CA ILE A 140 6.39 11.99 3.97
C ILE A 140 6.50 12.42 2.50
N SER A 141 5.94 11.65 1.57
CA SER A 141 5.98 11.96 0.14
C SER A 141 5.23 13.24 -0.22
N HIS A 142 4.18 13.58 0.54
CA HIS A 142 3.36 14.77 0.31
C HIS A 142 3.79 16.00 1.11
N LEU A 143 4.91 15.97 1.83
CA LEU A 143 5.47 17.15 2.49
C LEU A 143 5.80 18.26 1.49
N VAL A 144 5.50 19.49 1.87
CA VAL A 144 5.73 20.70 1.07
C VAL A 144 6.55 21.73 1.86
N GLY A 145 7.07 22.75 1.16
CA GLY A 145 7.80 23.85 1.77
C GLY A 145 9.06 23.41 2.55
N PRO A 146 9.36 24.04 3.69
CA PRO A 146 10.55 23.73 4.48
C PRO A 146 10.62 22.27 4.95
N ALA A 147 9.48 21.66 5.25
CA ALA A 147 9.44 20.25 5.65
C ALA A 147 9.89 19.29 4.54
N ALA A 148 9.57 19.60 3.28
CA ALA A 148 10.06 18.83 2.14
C ALA A 148 11.59 18.98 1.96
N LEU A 149 12.12 20.18 2.15
CA LEU A 149 13.57 20.41 2.10
C LEU A 149 14.29 19.63 3.21
N ALA A 150 13.78 19.66 4.42
CA ALA A 150 14.33 18.89 5.54
C ALA A 150 14.30 17.38 5.25
N ARG A 151 13.17 16.85 4.72
CA ARG A 151 13.07 15.46 4.25
C ARG A 151 14.17 15.12 3.24
N ASP A 152 14.33 15.95 2.22
CA ASP A 152 15.28 15.69 1.12
C ASP A 152 16.74 15.69 1.64
N LEU A 153 17.07 16.59 2.56
CA LEU A 153 18.36 16.60 3.24
C LEU A 153 18.60 15.33 4.07
N VAL A 154 17.59 14.89 4.82
CA VAL A 154 17.67 13.65 5.63
C VAL A 154 17.85 12.44 4.73
N ILE A 155 17.09 12.32 3.63
CA ILE A 155 17.24 11.21 2.68
C ILE A 155 18.64 11.21 2.08
N LYS A 156 19.15 12.36 1.67
CA LYS A 156 20.50 12.51 1.13
C LYS A 156 21.57 12.12 2.14
N ALA A 157 21.43 12.53 3.40
CA ALA A 157 22.37 12.21 4.48
C ALA A 157 22.39 10.72 4.85
N ILE A 158 21.22 10.05 4.83
CA ILE A 158 21.12 8.61 5.10
C ILE A 158 21.80 7.79 4.00
N GLY A 159 21.62 8.19 2.75
CA GLY A 159 22.15 7.51 1.57
C GLY A 159 21.38 6.24 1.18
N PRO A 160 21.56 5.77 -0.07
CA PRO A 160 20.73 4.69 -0.63
C PRO A 160 20.90 3.35 0.07
N GLN A 161 22.12 2.97 0.46
CA GLN A 161 22.39 1.68 1.10
C GLN A 161 21.69 1.55 2.46
N ARG A 162 21.76 2.60 3.30
CA ARG A 162 21.06 2.60 4.60
C ARG A 162 19.55 2.70 4.45
N MET A 163 19.07 3.39 3.42
CA MET A 163 17.65 3.43 3.10
C MET A 163 17.13 2.04 2.71
N LEU A 164 17.89 1.31 1.91
CA LEU A 164 17.56 -0.06 1.51
C LEU A 164 17.58 -1.01 2.72
N ALA A 165 18.65 -1.00 3.52
CA ALA A 165 18.77 -1.84 4.72
C ALA A 165 17.60 -1.66 5.71
N ARG A 166 17.00 -0.48 5.78
CA ARG A 166 15.80 -0.25 6.60
C ARG A 166 14.57 -1.03 6.13
N GLN A 167 14.60 -1.59 4.93
CA GLN A 167 13.51 -2.39 4.36
C GLN A 167 13.75 -3.91 4.49
N ASP A 168 14.92 -4.34 5.00
CA ASP A 168 15.29 -5.75 5.09
C ASP A 168 14.27 -6.58 5.85
N TRP A 169 13.65 -6.02 6.89
CA TRP A 169 12.60 -6.70 7.66
C TRP A 169 11.34 -7.03 6.84
N ILE A 170 11.14 -6.39 5.70
CA ILE A 170 10.06 -6.67 4.74
C ILE A 170 10.52 -7.80 3.82
N TYR A 171 11.66 -7.61 3.17
CA TYR A 171 12.11 -8.46 2.06
C TYR A 171 12.77 -9.76 2.52
N ASN A 172 13.32 -9.82 3.73
CA ASN A 172 13.95 -11.02 4.30
C ASN A 172 13.00 -11.87 5.14
N TRP A 173 11.68 -11.56 5.12
CA TRP A 173 10.71 -12.35 5.84
C TRP A 173 10.57 -13.75 5.21
N ARG A 174 10.41 -14.74 6.07
CA ARG A 174 10.09 -16.13 5.72
C ARG A 174 8.94 -16.61 6.60
N PRO A 175 8.03 -17.45 6.07
CA PRO A 175 6.94 -18.04 6.84
C PRO A 175 7.45 -18.98 7.93
#